data_004b9d054e9adbcebd531c5e0b4d3cd0
#
_entry.id   004b9d054e9adbcebd531c5e0b4d3cd0
#
_cell.length_a   1.000
_cell.length_b   1.000
_cell.length_c   1.000
_cell.angle_alpha   90.00
_cell.angle_beta   90.00
_cell.angle_gamma   90.00
#
_symmetry.space_group_name_H-M   'P 1'
#
loop_
_entity.id
_entity.type
_entity.pdbx_description
1 polymer ?
#
loop_
_entity_poly.entity_id
_entity_poly.type
_entity_poly.pdbx_seq_one_letter_code
_entity_poly.pdbx_strand_id
1 'polypeptide(L)'
;IIEIDTKYLSKVIGVGISIPGIYNKESHFLEFNNIDRYESSIIKELEEKINLPIWVENEANMSILAEAIIGKHKNLTDFTVISISNKVTCSTFHKFGNKSEDYFFKASRVHHMIVDYENKKKVGDCISFKILKDKIMKAFPNINSLDEFFSNKSYKESKIGKKILDEYLNYMGIILKNLLFTYNPKKLIICGELSQYGNYLLEDILNIVYEKNHIFYRGRETINFSNFKGSSSIIGAALFPIVDNLM
;
A
#
# COMPACT_ATOMS: atom_id res chain seq x y z
N ILE A 1 13.99 -8.16 -18.62
CA ILE A 1 14.57 -9.53 -18.74
C ILE A 1 15.06 -9.87 -17.35
N ILE A 2 14.48 -10.90 -16.75
CA ILE A 2 14.94 -11.41 -15.47
C ILE A 2 16.13 -12.31 -15.79
N GLU A 3 17.34 -11.84 -15.52
CA GLU A 3 18.51 -12.72 -15.48
C GLU A 3 18.46 -13.55 -14.19
N ILE A 4 17.82 -14.71 -14.26
CA ILE A 4 17.92 -15.69 -13.19
C ILE A 4 19.15 -16.54 -13.50
N ASP A 5 20.07 -16.63 -12.53
CA ASP A 5 21.17 -17.59 -12.61
C ASP A 5 20.58 -18.98 -12.90
N THR A 6 20.99 -19.59 -13.99
CA THR A 6 20.49 -20.89 -14.49
C THR A 6 20.51 -22.00 -13.43
N LYS A 7 21.41 -21.88 -12.45
CA LYS A 7 21.52 -22.74 -11.27
C LYS A 7 20.24 -22.78 -10.41
N TYR A 8 19.45 -21.71 -10.42
CA TYR A 8 18.24 -21.62 -9.59
C TYR A 8 16.94 -21.79 -10.37
N LEU A 9 16.99 -21.82 -11.72
CA LEU A 9 15.80 -21.95 -12.57
C LEU A 9 14.95 -23.18 -12.23
N SER A 10 15.58 -24.31 -11.93
CA SER A 10 14.87 -25.54 -11.55
C SER A 10 14.18 -25.48 -10.18
N LYS A 11 14.43 -24.42 -9.41
CA LYS A 11 13.82 -24.19 -8.07
C LYS A 11 12.73 -23.12 -8.11
N VAL A 12 12.54 -22.46 -9.24
CA VAL A 12 11.50 -21.42 -9.39
C VAL A 12 10.17 -22.12 -9.64
N ILE A 13 9.22 -21.91 -8.76
CA ILE A 13 7.88 -22.52 -8.84
C ILE A 13 6.90 -21.66 -9.64
N GLY A 14 7.20 -20.38 -9.84
CA GLY A 14 6.36 -19.46 -10.59
C GLY A 14 6.71 -18.00 -10.38
N VAL A 15 5.92 -17.10 -10.94
CA VAL A 15 6.11 -15.66 -10.91
C VAL A 15 4.89 -14.97 -10.28
N GLY A 16 5.12 -14.21 -9.22
CA GLY A 16 4.08 -13.36 -8.63
C GLY A 16 4.17 -11.93 -9.17
N ILE A 17 3.04 -11.37 -9.58
CA ILE A 17 2.92 -10.00 -10.09
C ILE A 17 1.96 -9.21 -9.21
N SER A 18 2.43 -8.09 -8.68
CA SER A 18 1.62 -7.13 -7.93
C SER A 18 1.20 -5.97 -8.83
N ILE A 19 -0.10 -5.68 -8.88
CA ILE A 19 -0.64 -4.60 -9.70
C ILE A 19 -1.48 -3.61 -8.87
N PRO A 20 -1.51 -2.32 -9.21
CA PRO A 20 -2.37 -1.33 -8.57
C PRO A 20 -3.81 -1.36 -9.14
N GLY A 21 -4.34 -2.55 -9.38
CA GLY A 21 -5.62 -2.79 -10.03
C GLY A 21 -6.22 -4.12 -9.61
N ILE A 22 -7.17 -4.61 -10.40
CA ILE A 22 -7.79 -5.93 -10.23
C ILE A 22 -7.54 -6.75 -11.50
N TYR A 23 -7.04 -7.96 -11.33
CA TYR A 23 -7.00 -8.95 -12.39
C TYR A 23 -8.12 -9.96 -12.19
N ASN A 24 -8.97 -10.11 -13.21
CA ASN A 24 -9.96 -11.18 -13.24
C ASN A 24 -9.41 -12.34 -14.06
N LYS A 25 -9.10 -13.45 -13.38
CA LYS A 25 -8.48 -14.63 -13.99
C LYS A 25 -9.41 -15.34 -14.98
N GLU A 26 -10.74 -15.31 -14.77
CA GLU A 26 -11.70 -15.98 -15.62
C GLU A 26 -11.92 -15.23 -16.94
N SER A 27 -12.00 -13.91 -16.87
CA SER A 27 -12.23 -13.05 -18.05
C SER A 27 -10.94 -12.52 -18.67
N HIS A 28 -9.78 -12.79 -18.07
CA HIS A 28 -8.47 -12.24 -18.47
C HIS A 28 -8.44 -10.70 -18.59
N PHE A 29 -9.26 -10.00 -17.81
CA PHE A 29 -9.25 -8.53 -17.80
C PHE A 29 -8.42 -7.98 -16.66
N LEU A 30 -7.61 -6.97 -16.99
CA LEU A 30 -6.98 -6.06 -16.04
C LEU A 30 -7.85 -4.81 -15.90
N GLU A 31 -8.30 -4.51 -14.71
CA GLU A 31 -9.03 -3.30 -14.41
C GLU A 31 -8.15 -2.31 -13.63
N PHE A 32 -7.74 -1.25 -14.32
CA PHE A 32 -7.07 -0.10 -13.72
C PHE A 32 -8.06 1.07 -13.68
N ASN A 33 -8.56 1.51 -12.55
CA ASN A 33 -9.33 2.76 -12.41
C ASN A 33 -10.79 2.82 -12.91
N ASN A 34 -11.57 1.76 -12.93
CA ASN A 34 -12.99 1.78 -13.35
C ASN A 34 -13.28 2.16 -14.82
N ILE A 35 -12.32 2.61 -15.60
CA ILE A 35 -12.53 3.16 -16.92
C ILE A 35 -11.83 2.32 -18.00
N ASP A 36 -10.68 1.78 -17.67
CA ASP A 36 -9.86 1.07 -18.64
C ASP A 36 -9.86 -0.44 -18.30
N ARG A 37 -10.70 -1.17 -19.00
CA ARG A 37 -10.62 -2.63 -19.04
C ARG A 37 -9.70 -2.99 -20.19
N TYR A 38 -8.55 -3.55 -19.86
CA TYR A 38 -7.64 -4.09 -20.86
C TYR A 38 -7.77 -5.60 -20.90
N GLU A 39 -8.03 -6.12 -22.07
CA GLU A 39 -7.87 -7.55 -22.32
C GLU A 39 -6.39 -7.90 -22.14
N SER A 40 -6.11 -8.75 -21.17
CA SER A 40 -4.75 -9.02 -20.76
C SER A 40 -4.19 -10.24 -21.52
N SER A 41 -3.99 -10.09 -22.82
CA SER A 41 -3.14 -11.02 -23.57
C SER A 41 -1.71 -11.07 -23.00
N ILE A 42 -1.30 -9.97 -22.33
CA ILE A 42 0.05 -9.81 -21.80
C ILE A 42 0.40 -10.86 -20.72
N ILE A 43 -0.56 -11.23 -19.86
CA ILE A 43 -0.31 -12.27 -18.85
C ILE A 43 -0.12 -13.63 -19.52
N LYS A 44 -0.99 -13.96 -20.47
CA LYS A 44 -0.89 -15.20 -21.24
C LYS A 44 0.40 -15.26 -22.05
N GLU A 45 0.75 -14.17 -22.73
CA GLU A 45 2.02 -14.07 -23.47
C GLU A 45 3.25 -14.22 -22.55
N LEU A 46 3.17 -13.72 -21.31
CA LEU A 46 4.23 -13.90 -20.33
C LEU A 46 4.33 -15.36 -19.87
N GLU A 47 3.20 -16.02 -19.59
CA GLU A 47 3.15 -17.43 -19.22
C GLU A 47 3.78 -18.30 -20.31
N GLU A 48 3.41 -18.08 -21.58
CA GLU A 48 3.96 -18.80 -22.73
C GLU A 48 5.48 -18.56 -22.91
N LYS A 49 5.95 -17.33 -22.68
CA LYS A 49 7.38 -16.99 -22.84
C LYS A 49 8.25 -17.49 -21.70
N ILE A 50 7.75 -17.44 -20.49
CA ILE A 50 8.51 -17.78 -19.28
C ILE A 50 8.41 -19.28 -19.00
N ASN A 51 7.35 -19.94 -19.48
CA ASN A 51 7.03 -21.34 -19.22
C ASN A 51 6.96 -21.66 -17.71
N LEU A 52 6.41 -20.73 -16.94
CA LEU A 52 6.16 -20.84 -15.51
C LEU A 52 4.77 -20.28 -15.19
N PRO A 53 4.07 -20.81 -14.19
CA PRO A 53 2.81 -20.24 -13.72
C PRO A 53 2.97 -18.80 -13.26
N ILE A 54 1.98 -17.95 -13.55
CA ILE A 54 1.96 -16.56 -13.14
C ILE A 54 0.76 -16.31 -12.21
N TRP A 55 1.03 -15.70 -11.07
CA TRP A 55 0.04 -15.20 -10.12
C TRP A 55 -0.02 -13.69 -10.18
N VAL A 56 -1.21 -13.15 -10.42
CA VAL A 56 -1.44 -11.70 -10.48
C VAL A 56 -2.42 -11.31 -9.37
N GLU A 57 -2.05 -10.35 -8.55
CA GLU A 57 -2.91 -9.91 -7.47
C GLU A 57 -2.74 -8.40 -7.17
N ASN A 58 -3.72 -7.82 -6.48
CA ASN A 58 -3.72 -6.42 -6.08
C ASN A 58 -2.57 -6.09 -5.11
N GLU A 59 -1.96 -4.92 -5.27
CA GLU A 59 -0.79 -4.51 -4.45
C GLU A 59 -1.09 -4.42 -2.94
N ALA A 60 -2.33 -4.06 -2.53
CA ALA A 60 -2.68 -4.05 -1.12
C ALA A 60 -2.84 -5.46 -0.56
N ASN A 61 -3.39 -6.40 -1.35
CA ASN A 61 -3.47 -7.80 -0.99
C ASN A 61 -2.07 -8.41 -0.87
N MET A 62 -1.17 -8.09 -1.78
CA MET A 62 0.23 -8.53 -1.69
C MET A 62 0.95 -7.91 -0.49
N SER A 63 0.72 -6.63 -0.21
CA SER A 63 1.29 -5.98 0.97
C SER A 63 0.81 -6.62 2.28
N ILE A 64 -0.48 -6.98 2.34
CA ILE A 64 -1.05 -7.65 3.50
C ILE A 64 -0.47 -9.06 3.69
N LEU A 65 -0.27 -9.80 2.59
CA LEU A 65 0.35 -11.12 2.62
C LEU A 65 1.78 -11.06 3.16
N ALA A 66 2.57 -10.09 2.71
CA ALA A 66 3.93 -9.88 3.23
C ALA A 66 3.91 -9.62 4.75
N GLU A 67 3.03 -8.74 5.23
CA GLU A 67 2.89 -8.44 6.65
C GLU A 67 2.41 -9.64 7.47
N ALA A 68 1.49 -10.43 6.92
CA ALA A 68 0.94 -11.61 7.59
C ALA A 68 1.94 -12.77 7.72
N ILE A 69 2.79 -12.96 6.71
CA ILE A 69 3.70 -14.12 6.65
C ILE A 69 5.05 -13.82 7.30
N ILE A 70 5.70 -12.73 6.93
CA ILE A 70 7.06 -12.41 7.37
C ILE A 70 7.20 -11.04 8.01
N GLY A 71 6.13 -10.26 8.06
CA GLY A 71 6.12 -8.94 8.64
C GLY A 71 6.21 -8.96 10.17
N LYS A 72 6.40 -7.78 10.75
CA LYS A 72 6.42 -7.56 12.20
C LYS A 72 5.09 -7.98 12.88
N HIS A 73 4.02 -8.02 12.12
CA HIS A 73 2.66 -8.27 12.58
C HIS A 73 2.12 -9.68 12.24
N LYS A 74 2.99 -10.61 11.84
CA LYS A 74 2.65 -11.98 11.42
C LYS A 74 1.79 -12.81 12.40
N ASN A 75 1.77 -12.42 13.66
CA ASN A 75 0.97 -13.09 14.69
C ASN A 75 -0.42 -12.45 14.91
N LEU A 76 -0.74 -11.38 14.19
CA LEU A 76 -2.06 -10.76 14.29
C LEU A 76 -3.08 -11.54 13.47
N THR A 77 -4.27 -11.62 14.01
CA THR A 77 -5.42 -12.25 13.37
C THR A 77 -6.33 -11.24 12.66
N ASP A 78 -6.09 -9.94 12.89
CA ASP A 78 -6.91 -8.87 12.37
C ASP A 78 -6.07 -7.60 12.22
N PHE A 79 -5.90 -7.14 10.99
CA PHE A 79 -5.26 -5.87 10.69
C PHE A 79 -5.63 -5.36 9.29
N THR A 80 -5.43 -4.08 9.08
CA THR A 80 -5.67 -3.41 7.81
C THR A 80 -4.37 -2.81 7.28
N VAL A 81 -4.16 -2.92 5.97
CA VAL A 81 -3.06 -2.27 5.26
C VAL A 81 -3.64 -1.17 4.37
N ILE A 82 -3.04 0.02 4.41
CA ILE A 82 -3.20 1.04 3.38
C ILE A 82 -1.88 1.20 2.63
N SER A 83 -1.86 0.90 1.34
CA SER A 83 -0.70 1.08 0.47
C SER A 83 -0.78 2.45 -0.22
N ILE A 84 0.21 3.29 0.03
CA ILE A 84 0.28 4.66 -0.48
C ILE A 84 1.50 4.78 -1.38
N SER A 85 1.25 4.62 -2.68
CA SER A 85 2.19 4.75 -3.79
C SER A 85 1.62 5.76 -4.81
N ASN A 86 1.82 5.54 -6.09
CA ASN A 86 1.15 6.33 -7.13
C ASN A 86 -0.39 6.19 -7.06
N LYS A 87 -0.86 5.07 -6.56
CA LYS A 87 -2.26 4.84 -6.19
C LYS A 87 -2.37 4.67 -4.69
N VAL A 88 -3.60 4.71 -4.19
CA VAL A 88 -3.93 4.43 -2.79
C VAL A 88 -4.87 3.25 -2.77
N THR A 89 -4.43 2.14 -2.20
CA THR A 89 -5.21 0.92 -2.08
C THR A 89 -5.26 0.49 -0.62
N CYS A 90 -6.26 -0.28 -0.25
CA CYS A 90 -6.41 -0.76 1.11
C CYS A 90 -6.85 -2.22 1.07
N SER A 91 -6.39 -3.00 2.02
CA SER A 91 -6.84 -4.38 2.21
C SER A 91 -6.98 -4.69 3.69
N THR A 92 -7.92 -5.56 4.02
CA THR A 92 -8.14 -6.07 5.37
C THR A 92 -7.75 -7.53 5.45
N PHE A 93 -7.15 -7.95 6.56
CA PHE A 93 -6.79 -9.32 6.87
C PHE A 93 -7.54 -9.82 8.08
N HIS A 94 -8.16 -10.97 7.95
CA HIS A 94 -8.82 -11.67 9.05
C HIS A 94 -8.41 -13.13 9.03
N LYS A 95 -7.90 -13.62 10.15
CA LYS A 95 -7.64 -15.04 10.40
C LYS A 95 -8.68 -15.57 11.37
N PHE A 96 -9.43 -16.61 10.97
CA PHE A 96 -10.57 -17.13 11.72
C PHE A 96 -10.36 -18.54 12.28
N GLY A 97 -9.26 -19.20 11.96
CA GLY A 97 -8.91 -20.52 12.45
C GLY A 97 -7.42 -20.70 12.73
N ASN A 98 -7.03 -21.93 12.99
CA ASN A 98 -5.64 -22.29 13.35
C ASN A 98 -4.81 -22.84 12.19
N LYS A 99 -5.47 -23.21 11.07
CA LYS A 99 -4.77 -23.70 9.89
C LYS A 99 -4.14 -22.54 9.12
N SER A 100 -3.19 -22.85 8.27
CA SER A 100 -2.50 -21.87 7.42
C SER A 100 -3.44 -21.18 6.43
N GLU A 101 -4.48 -21.86 6.00
CA GLU A 101 -5.52 -21.46 5.05
C GLU A 101 -6.72 -20.72 5.67
N ASP A 102 -6.82 -20.72 7.01
CA ASP A 102 -7.96 -20.10 7.72
C ASP A 102 -7.82 -18.56 7.76
N TYR A 103 -7.62 -17.92 6.62
CA TYR A 103 -7.58 -16.47 6.54
C TYR A 103 -8.32 -15.94 5.30
N PHE A 104 -8.69 -14.67 5.41
CA PHE A 104 -9.32 -13.92 4.33
C PHE A 104 -8.67 -12.55 4.23
N PHE A 105 -8.40 -12.11 3.02
CA PHE A 105 -8.03 -10.73 2.74
C PHE A 105 -8.78 -10.20 1.51
N LYS A 106 -9.12 -8.92 1.53
CA LYS A 106 -9.85 -8.28 0.45
C LYS A 106 -9.43 -6.83 0.25
N ALA A 107 -8.97 -6.54 -0.96
CA ALA A 107 -8.67 -5.17 -1.36
C ALA A 107 -9.96 -4.35 -1.55
N SER A 108 -9.86 -3.08 -1.19
CA SER A 108 -10.90 -2.07 -1.41
C SER A 108 -10.37 -0.89 -2.22
N ARG A 109 -11.28 -0.20 -2.92
CA ARG A 109 -10.95 0.89 -3.85
C ARG A 109 -10.96 2.25 -3.16
N VAL A 110 -10.24 2.39 -2.04
CA VAL A 110 -10.21 3.65 -1.27
C VAL A 110 -9.71 4.85 -2.07
N HIS A 111 -8.93 4.63 -3.12
CA HIS A 111 -8.47 5.68 -4.04
C HIS A 111 -9.60 6.57 -4.55
N HIS A 112 -10.77 6.00 -4.78
CA HIS A 112 -11.93 6.67 -5.35
C HIS A 112 -12.90 7.26 -4.32
N MET A 113 -12.67 7.04 -3.03
CA MET A 113 -13.50 7.63 -1.98
C MET A 113 -13.38 9.15 -2.02
N ILE A 114 -14.51 9.85 -1.89
CA ILE A 114 -14.55 11.31 -1.82
C ILE A 114 -14.17 11.74 -0.41
N VAL A 115 -13.21 12.65 -0.28
CA VAL A 115 -12.73 13.22 0.99
C VAL A 115 -13.07 14.69 1.15
N ASP A 116 -13.42 15.34 0.06
CA ASP A 116 -13.85 16.74 0.03
C ASP A 116 -15.03 16.80 -0.97
N TYR A 117 -16.23 16.82 -0.43
CA TYR A 117 -17.44 16.77 -1.23
C TYR A 117 -17.64 18.02 -2.09
N GLU A 118 -17.34 19.19 -1.54
CA GLU A 118 -17.53 20.47 -2.23
C GLU A 118 -16.62 20.59 -3.45
N ASN A 119 -15.36 20.18 -3.28
CA ASN A 119 -14.36 20.22 -4.34
C ASN A 119 -14.27 18.90 -5.12
N LYS A 120 -15.10 17.91 -4.81
CA LYS A 120 -15.12 16.57 -5.45
C LYS A 120 -13.76 15.87 -5.43
N LYS A 121 -12.91 16.15 -4.42
CA LYS A 121 -11.59 15.53 -4.32
C LYS A 121 -11.70 14.10 -3.82
N LYS A 122 -10.97 13.21 -4.46
CA LYS A 122 -10.85 11.80 -4.07
C LYS A 122 -9.60 11.58 -3.22
N VAL A 123 -9.57 10.48 -2.50
CA VAL A 123 -8.41 10.03 -1.70
C VAL A 123 -7.13 10.07 -2.52
N GLY A 124 -7.15 9.49 -3.71
CA GLY A 124 -5.97 9.43 -4.59
C GLY A 124 -5.44 10.80 -5.00
N ASP A 125 -6.33 11.78 -5.15
CA ASP A 125 -5.98 13.16 -5.54
C ASP A 125 -5.37 13.95 -4.36
N CYS A 126 -5.50 13.44 -3.13
CA CYS A 126 -5.08 14.14 -1.92
C CYS A 126 -3.87 13.50 -1.25
N ILE A 127 -3.81 12.16 -1.16
CA ILE A 127 -2.81 11.46 -0.37
C ILE A 127 -1.95 10.45 -1.14
N SER A 128 -2.07 10.33 -2.48
CA SER A 128 -1.11 9.50 -3.20
C SER A 128 0.32 10.04 -3.03
N PHE A 129 1.29 9.14 -2.99
CA PHE A 129 2.71 9.52 -2.85
C PHE A 129 3.17 10.41 -4.01
N LYS A 130 2.66 10.14 -5.22
CA LYS A 130 2.90 10.98 -6.39
C LYS A 130 2.51 12.44 -6.15
N ILE A 131 1.33 12.70 -5.60
CA ILE A 131 0.86 14.07 -5.33
C ILE A 131 1.77 14.78 -4.33
N LEU A 132 2.19 14.11 -3.26
CA LEU A 132 3.13 14.68 -2.29
C LEU A 132 4.46 15.00 -2.97
N LYS A 133 5.02 14.06 -3.72
CA LYS A 133 6.26 14.22 -4.47
C LYS A 133 6.19 15.39 -5.45
N ASP A 134 5.14 15.45 -6.26
CA ASP A 134 4.99 16.50 -7.29
C ASP A 134 4.87 17.90 -6.66
N LYS A 135 4.13 18.02 -5.52
CA LYS A 135 4.03 19.29 -4.79
C LYS A 135 5.36 19.75 -4.22
N ILE A 136 6.11 18.84 -3.61
CA ILE A 136 7.43 19.14 -3.02
C ILE A 136 8.43 19.51 -4.11
N MET A 137 8.57 18.70 -5.15
CA MET A 137 9.52 18.95 -6.24
C MET A 137 9.22 20.26 -6.99
N LYS A 138 7.93 20.59 -7.14
CA LYS A 138 7.52 21.88 -7.74
C LYS A 138 7.85 23.08 -6.84
N ALA A 139 7.70 22.94 -5.55
CA ALA A 139 7.97 24.02 -4.59
C ALA A 139 9.47 24.22 -4.31
N PHE A 140 10.26 23.19 -4.47
CA PHE A 140 11.69 23.17 -4.20
C PHE A 140 12.46 22.60 -5.42
N PRO A 141 12.58 23.35 -6.52
CA PRO A 141 13.15 22.81 -7.76
C PRO A 141 14.65 22.48 -7.67
N ASN A 142 15.32 22.91 -6.60
CA ASN A 142 16.74 22.69 -6.39
C ASN A 142 17.05 21.41 -5.59
N ILE A 143 16.02 20.69 -5.09
CA ILE A 143 16.26 19.42 -4.42
C ILE A 143 16.28 18.28 -5.44
N ASN A 144 17.13 17.29 -5.19
CA ASN A 144 17.27 16.13 -6.08
C ASN A 144 16.37 14.95 -5.70
N SER A 145 15.92 14.90 -4.44
CA SER A 145 15.10 13.79 -3.93
C SER A 145 14.20 14.22 -2.77
N LEU A 146 13.20 13.41 -2.47
CA LEU A 146 12.41 13.59 -1.25
C LEU A 146 13.20 13.30 0.03
N ASP A 147 14.24 12.46 -0.04
CA ASP A 147 15.13 12.23 1.10
C ASP A 147 15.79 13.53 1.54
N GLU A 148 16.22 14.36 0.58
CA GLU A 148 16.79 15.68 0.87
C GLU A 148 15.75 16.60 1.54
N PHE A 149 14.51 16.59 1.05
CA PHE A 149 13.43 17.37 1.68
C PHE A 149 13.16 16.96 3.12
N PHE A 150 13.03 15.65 3.38
CA PHE A 150 12.68 15.15 4.71
C PHE A 150 13.84 15.23 5.71
N SER A 151 15.09 15.05 5.27
CA SER A 151 16.26 15.09 6.13
C SER A 151 16.71 16.51 6.46
N ASN A 152 16.45 17.49 5.59
CA ASN A 152 16.86 18.86 5.78
C ASN A 152 15.72 19.73 6.38
N LYS A 153 15.90 20.13 7.63
CA LYS A 153 14.94 20.97 8.34
C LYS A 153 14.61 22.29 7.63
N SER A 154 15.59 22.87 6.91
CA SER A 154 15.38 24.15 6.22
C SER A 154 14.31 24.07 5.13
N TYR A 155 14.12 22.90 4.51
CA TYR A 155 13.04 22.67 3.58
C TYR A 155 11.74 22.28 4.29
N LYS A 156 11.80 21.25 5.15
CA LYS A 156 10.62 20.70 5.84
C LYS A 156 9.94 21.75 6.75
N GLU A 157 10.72 22.51 7.50
CA GLU A 157 10.22 23.51 8.45
C GLU A 157 9.98 24.90 7.84
N SER A 158 10.28 25.09 6.54
CA SER A 158 9.94 26.33 5.85
C SER A 158 8.43 26.55 5.79
N LYS A 159 8.00 27.81 5.62
CA LYS A 159 6.57 28.14 5.50
C LYS A 159 5.88 27.35 4.37
N ILE A 160 6.59 27.13 3.25
CA ILE A 160 6.07 26.38 2.10
C ILE A 160 6.04 24.89 2.42
N GLY A 161 7.13 24.34 2.98
CA GLY A 161 7.21 22.92 3.34
C GLY A 161 6.16 22.51 4.36
N LYS A 162 6.00 23.29 5.42
CA LYS A 162 4.93 23.09 6.41
C LYS A 162 3.55 23.12 5.77
N LYS A 163 3.24 24.12 4.93
CA LYS A 163 1.95 24.21 4.27
C LYS A 163 1.63 22.96 3.41
N ILE A 164 2.63 22.44 2.68
CA ILE A 164 2.46 21.23 1.86
C ILE A 164 2.18 20.03 2.75
N LEU A 165 2.98 19.86 3.81
CA LEU A 165 2.82 18.73 4.73
C LEU A 165 1.51 18.80 5.51
N ASP A 166 1.14 19.97 6.04
CA ASP A 166 -0.10 20.16 6.80
C ASP A 166 -1.33 19.82 5.94
N GLU A 167 -1.38 20.27 4.68
CA GLU A 167 -2.47 19.92 3.77
C GLU A 167 -2.52 18.40 3.53
N TYR A 168 -1.38 17.79 3.23
CA TYR A 168 -1.28 16.36 2.97
C TYR A 168 -1.68 15.53 4.19
N LEU A 169 -1.15 15.87 5.37
CA LEU A 169 -1.40 15.17 6.63
C LEU A 169 -2.84 15.33 7.11
N ASN A 170 -3.48 16.48 6.87
CA ASN A 170 -4.89 16.67 7.18
C ASN A 170 -5.78 15.70 6.41
N TYR A 171 -5.58 15.56 5.09
CA TYR A 171 -6.31 14.55 4.31
C TYR A 171 -5.96 13.13 4.75
N MET A 172 -4.70 12.86 5.04
CA MET A 172 -4.27 11.57 5.60
C MET A 172 -5.02 11.26 6.90
N GLY A 173 -5.11 12.22 7.82
CA GLY A 173 -5.85 12.07 9.07
C GLY A 173 -7.32 11.71 8.87
N ILE A 174 -8.00 12.37 7.92
CA ILE A 174 -9.40 12.05 7.58
C ILE A 174 -9.51 10.59 7.12
N ILE A 175 -8.65 10.18 6.20
CA ILE A 175 -8.70 8.82 5.65
C ILE A 175 -8.39 7.76 6.70
N LEU A 176 -7.33 7.94 7.48
CA LEU A 176 -6.97 6.97 8.51
C LEU A 176 -8.05 6.86 9.59
N LYS A 177 -8.68 7.98 10.00
CA LYS A 177 -9.84 7.95 10.90
C LYS A 177 -11.00 7.15 10.29
N ASN A 178 -11.34 7.40 9.03
CA ASN A 178 -12.41 6.68 8.35
C ASN A 178 -12.12 5.17 8.28
N LEU A 179 -10.89 4.77 7.98
CA LEU A 179 -10.50 3.35 7.96
C LEU A 179 -10.55 2.72 9.35
N LEU A 180 -10.10 3.44 10.39
CA LEU A 180 -10.20 2.98 11.77
C LEU A 180 -11.64 2.79 12.21
N PHE A 181 -12.55 3.71 11.86
CA PHE A 181 -13.97 3.58 12.19
C PHE A 181 -14.67 2.49 11.38
N THR A 182 -14.31 2.32 10.10
CA THR A 182 -14.96 1.35 9.21
C THR A 182 -14.55 -0.08 9.54
N TYR A 183 -13.24 -0.31 9.71
CA TYR A 183 -12.70 -1.67 9.86
C TYR A 183 -12.38 -2.03 11.30
N ASN A 184 -12.22 -1.04 12.19
CA ASN A 184 -11.85 -1.23 13.58
C ASN A 184 -10.71 -2.24 13.80
N PRO A 185 -9.60 -2.17 13.02
CA PRO A 185 -8.56 -3.18 13.01
C PRO A 185 -7.71 -3.12 14.28
N LYS A 186 -7.08 -4.24 14.67
CA LYS A 186 -6.06 -4.23 15.73
C LYS A 186 -4.84 -3.40 15.36
N LYS A 187 -4.47 -3.39 14.08
CA LYS A 187 -3.42 -2.55 13.52
C LYS A 187 -3.84 -2.00 12.16
N LEU A 188 -3.47 -0.75 11.90
CA LEU A 188 -3.54 -0.11 10.60
C LEU A 188 -2.11 0.17 10.14
N ILE A 189 -1.67 -0.53 9.10
CA ILE A 189 -0.28 -0.49 8.63
C ILE A 189 -0.21 0.32 7.35
N ILE A 190 0.63 1.35 7.33
CA ILE A 190 0.87 2.19 6.16
C ILE A 190 2.04 1.58 5.37
N CYS A 191 1.73 1.08 4.18
CA CYS A 191 2.66 0.48 3.23
C CYS A 191 2.87 1.39 2.00
N GLY A 192 3.51 0.86 0.97
CA GLY A 192 3.80 1.57 -0.28
C GLY A 192 4.99 2.51 -0.15
N GLU A 193 5.24 3.30 -1.19
CA GLU A 193 6.39 4.19 -1.28
C GLU A 193 6.48 5.18 -0.12
N LEU A 194 5.33 5.65 0.40
CA LEU A 194 5.29 6.55 1.54
C LEU A 194 5.94 5.96 2.79
N SER A 195 5.94 4.64 2.95
CA SER A 195 6.50 3.98 4.14
C SER A 195 8.01 4.18 4.30
N GLN A 196 8.72 4.58 3.27
CA GLN A 196 10.13 4.95 3.34
C GLN A 196 10.35 6.16 4.25
N TYR A 197 9.36 7.04 4.35
CA TYR A 197 9.40 8.28 5.12
C TYR A 197 8.67 8.20 6.46
N GLY A 198 8.34 6.99 6.91
CA GLY A 198 7.58 6.75 8.14
C GLY A 198 8.21 7.39 9.38
N ASN A 199 9.54 7.37 9.50
CA ASN A 199 10.25 7.99 10.61
C ASN A 199 10.05 9.53 10.71
N TYR A 200 9.72 10.18 9.61
CA TYR A 200 9.49 11.63 9.55
C TYR A 200 8.02 12.02 9.71
N LEU A 201 7.09 11.08 9.48
CA LEU A 201 5.67 11.37 9.34
C LEU A 201 4.81 10.76 10.46
N LEU A 202 5.29 9.71 11.13
CA LEU A 202 4.46 8.93 12.06
C LEU A 202 3.89 9.79 13.20
N GLU A 203 4.73 10.57 13.87
CA GLU A 203 4.28 11.39 15.00
C GLU A 203 3.26 12.46 14.57
N ASP A 204 3.48 13.11 13.43
CA ASP A 204 2.55 14.10 12.89
C ASP A 204 1.20 13.45 12.55
N ILE A 205 1.21 12.27 11.94
CA ILE A 205 0.01 11.47 11.65
C ILE A 205 -0.72 11.10 12.94
N LEU A 206 0.00 10.59 13.93
CA LEU A 206 -0.59 10.18 15.20
C LEU A 206 -1.21 11.38 15.94
N ASN A 207 -0.56 12.54 15.90
CA ASN A 207 -1.10 13.76 16.49
C ASN A 207 -2.42 14.16 15.84
N ILE A 208 -2.51 14.12 14.51
CA ILE A 208 -3.73 14.46 13.77
C ILE A 208 -4.86 13.44 13.98
N VAL A 209 -4.53 12.14 13.96
CA VAL A 209 -5.53 11.09 14.12
C VAL A 209 -6.09 11.05 15.52
N TYR A 210 -5.25 11.22 16.54
CA TYR A 210 -5.63 11.12 17.96
C TYR A 210 -5.82 12.48 18.63
N GLU A 211 -5.97 13.56 17.85
CA GLU A 211 -6.19 14.90 18.37
C GLU A 211 -7.54 15.00 19.09
N LYS A 212 -7.48 15.46 20.34
CA LYS A 212 -8.56 16.01 21.21
C LYS A 212 -9.83 15.21 21.49
N ASN A 213 -10.24 14.21 20.72
CA ASN A 213 -11.45 13.46 21.04
C ASN A 213 -11.17 11.96 21.00
N HIS A 214 -11.08 11.36 22.15
CA HIS A 214 -10.82 9.95 22.41
C HIS A 214 -12.00 9.04 22.03
N ILE A 215 -12.45 9.13 20.79
CA ILE A 215 -13.49 8.25 20.27
C ILE A 215 -12.92 6.83 20.07
N PHE A 216 -11.59 6.74 19.89
CA PHE A 216 -10.93 5.44 19.75
C PHE A 216 -10.52 4.91 21.12
N TYR A 217 -11.05 3.78 21.52
CA TYR A 217 -10.59 3.04 22.70
C TYR A 217 -9.25 2.33 22.46
N ARG A 218 -8.73 2.31 21.23
CA ARG A 218 -7.41 1.80 20.88
C ARG A 218 -6.37 2.92 20.87
N GLY A 219 -5.19 2.61 21.36
CA GLY A 219 -4.12 3.58 21.52
C GLY A 219 -3.40 3.95 20.22
N ARG A 220 -2.44 4.87 20.35
CA ARG A 220 -1.61 5.37 19.24
C ARG A 220 -0.81 4.26 18.53
N GLU A 221 -0.51 3.18 19.23
CA GLU A 221 0.17 1.99 18.71
C GLU A 221 -0.63 1.23 17.64
N THR A 222 -1.89 1.59 17.41
CA THR A 222 -2.73 0.99 16.37
C THR A 222 -2.20 1.31 14.97
N ILE A 223 -1.68 2.53 14.74
CA ILE A 223 -1.13 2.95 13.45
C ILE A 223 0.37 2.75 13.42
N ASN A 224 0.87 2.11 12.37
CA ASN A 224 2.30 1.89 12.15
C ASN A 224 2.64 1.99 10.67
N PHE A 225 3.90 2.29 10.36
CA PHE A 225 4.44 2.09 9.02
C PHE A 225 5.01 0.68 8.86
N SER A 226 4.92 0.15 7.65
CA SER A 226 5.56 -1.11 7.27
C SER A 226 7.09 -0.98 7.37
N ASN A 227 7.73 -2.04 7.88
CA ASN A 227 9.18 -2.11 7.90
C ASN A 227 9.82 -2.45 6.52
N PHE A 228 9.00 -2.81 5.54
CA PHE A 228 9.47 -3.19 4.20
C PHE A 228 9.80 -1.99 3.31
N LYS A 229 9.69 -0.76 3.80
CA LYS A 229 10.13 0.49 3.14
C LYS A 229 9.74 0.59 1.66
N GLY A 230 8.48 0.37 1.34
CA GLY A 230 7.97 0.43 -0.03
C GLY A 230 7.96 -0.90 -0.79
N SER A 231 8.61 -1.93 -0.28
CA SER A 231 8.72 -3.23 -0.97
C SER A 231 7.67 -4.26 -0.57
N SER A 232 6.70 -3.91 0.29
CA SER A 232 5.70 -4.85 0.83
C SER A 232 4.98 -5.63 -0.27
N SER A 233 4.51 -4.97 -1.32
CA SER A 233 3.76 -5.61 -2.39
C SER A 233 4.62 -6.54 -3.24
N ILE A 234 5.88 -6.20 -3.48
CA ILE A 234 6.83 -7.04 -4.21
C ILE A 234 7.16 -8.30 -3.40
N ILE A 235 7.39 -8.14 -2.11
CA ILE A 235 7.64 -9.26 -1.20
C ILE A 235 6.42 -10.19 -1.14
N GLY A 236 5.21 -9.64 -1.01
CA GLY A 236 3.98 -10.42 -1.03
C GLY A 236 3.77 -11.14 -2.35
N ALA A 237 4.06 -10.50 -3.48
CA ALA A 237 4.00 -11.13 -4.78
C ALA A 237 4.97 -12.32 -4.89
N ALA A 238 6.19 -12.20 -4.36
CA ALA A 238 7.14 -13.30 -4.32
C ALA A 238 6.70 -14.47 -3.41
N LEU A 239 5.96 -14.18 -2.34
CA LEU A 239 5.41 -15.18 -1.42
C LEU A 239 4.15 -15.85 -1.96
N PHE A 240 3.37 -15.17 -2.80
CA PHE A 240 2.05 -15.63 -3.23
C PHE A 240 2.08 -17.00 -3.92
N PRO A 241 2.97 -17.30 -4.89
CA PRO A 241 3.09 -18.63 -5.46
C PRO A 241 3.37 -19.73 -4.45
N ILE A 242 4.11 -19.43 -3.40
CA ILE A 242 4.45 -20.39 -2.34
C ILE A 242 3.22 -20.68 -1.48
N VAL A 243 2.51 -19.63 -1.09
CA VAL A 243 1.33 -19.74 -0.21
C VAL A 243 0.18 -20.42 -0.93
N ASP A 244 -0.08 -20.06 -2.19
CA ASP A 244 -1.17 -20.62 -3.00
C ASP A 244 -0.94 -22.12 -3.33
N ASN A 245 0.32 -22.54 -3.49
CA ASN A 245 0.64 -23.96 -3.70
C ASN A 245 0.61 -24.80 -2.42
N LEU A 246 0.61 -24.18 -1.24
CA LEU A 246 0.55 -24.88 0.06
C LEU A 246 -0.88 -24.99 0.59
N MET A 247 -1.83 -24.28 -0.02
CA MET A 247 -3.27 -24.32 0.29
C MET A 247 -3.99 -25.26 -0.64
#